data_b2c94908fcb49680b7b821d8d5f63fcb
#
_entry.id   b2c94908fcb49680b7b821d8d5f63fcb
#
_cell.length_a   1.000
_cell.length_b   1.000
_cell.length_c   1.000
_cell.angle_alpha   90.00
_cell.angle_beta   90.00
_cell.angle_gamma   90.00
#
_symmetry.space_group_name_H-M   'P 1'
#
loop_
_entity.id
_entity.type
_entity.pdbx_description
1 polymer ?
#
loop_
_entity_poly.entity_id
_entity_poly.type
_entity_poly.pdbx_seq_one_letter_code
_entity_poly.pdbx_strand_id
1 'polypeptide(L)'
;LGHKVTALEQSKILFYLLNDAINRSNDKTIFKALTLINTNACSYISKGQKFDVIYFDPMYPTSKKNALGSGQLEYLSRILAIESIENDSTQDFERLSLMPIKKMIVKRPIKAEPFSKKINYQVLGKTTRFDIYI
;
A
#
# COMPACT_ATOMS: atom_id res chain seq x y z
N LEU A 1 5.08 -19.68 -4.32
CA LEU A 1 6.22 -18.80 -4.64
C LEU A 1 7.22 -18.65 -3.48
N GLY A 2 6.94 -19.17 -2.27
CA GLY A 2 7.88 -19.23 -1.14
C GLY A 2 8.18 -17.93 -0.41
N HIS A 3 7.49 -16.81 -0.72
CA HIS A 3 7.66 -15.54 -0.02
C HIS A 3 6.74 -15.46 1.20
N LYS A 4 7.27 -14.95 2.31
CA LYS A 4 6.47 -14.52 3.46
C LYS A 4 6.01 -13.09 3.22
N VAL A 5 4.73 -12.83 3.39
CA VAL A 5 4.13 -11.51 3.18
C VAL A 5 3.53 -11.01 4.49
N THR A 6 3.90 -9.80 4.89
CA THR A 6 3.23 -9.08 5.97
C THR A 6 2.45 -7.93 5.35
N ALA A 7 1.12 -8.02 5.38
CA ALA A 7 0.22 -6.98 4.91
C ALA A 7 -0.20 -6.11 6.11
N LEU A 8 -0.03 -4.81 5.96
CA LEU A 8 -0.35 -3.83 7.00
C LEU A 8 -1.52 -2.96 6.53
N GLU A 9 -2.59 -2.93 7.31
CA GLU A 9 -3.77 -2.12 7.02
C GLU A 9 -4.12 -1.29 8.27
N GLN A 10 -4.13 0.04 8.10
CA GLN A 10 -4.43 0.94 9.23
C GLN A 10 -5.92 1.13 9.49
N SER A 11 -6.75 1.04 8.44
CA SER A 11 -8.21 1.08 8.61
C SER A 11 -8.70 -0.19 9.28
N LYS A 12 -9.38 -0.06 10.42
CA LYS A 12 -10.00 -1.19 11.12
C LYS A 12 -11.09 -1.83 10.25
N ILE A 13 -11.89 -1.02 9.58
CA ILE A 13 -12.99 -1.51 8.73
C ILE A 13 -12.40 -2.35 7.59
N LEU A 14 -11.41 -1.84 6.88
CA LEU A 14 -10.77 -2.56 5.78
C LEU A 14 -10.04 -3.81 6.29
N PHE A 15 -9.38 -3.73 7.44
CA PHE A 15 -8.73 -4.88 8.07
C PHE A 15 -9.73 -6.02 8.33
N TYR A 16 -10.90 -5.72 8.92
CA TYR A 16 -11.91 -6.75 9.19
C TYR A 16 -12.50 -7.32 7.90
N LEU A 17 -12.72 -6.51 6.88
CA LEU A 17 -13.19 -6.97 5.57
C LEU A 17 -12.17 -7.91 4.90
N LEU A 18 -10.89 -7.56 4.94
CA LEU A 18 -9.81 -8.39 4.41
C LEU A 18 -9.68 -9.70 5.19
N ASN A 19 -9.72 -9.63 6.51
CA ASN A 19 -9.63 -10.82 7.37
C ASN A 19 -10.82 -11.76 7.13
N ASP A 20 -12.04 -11.23 6.99
CA ASP A 20 -13.23 -12.02 6.64
C ASP A 20 -13.07 -12.68 5.25
N ALA A 21 -12.57 -11.94 4.26
CA ALA A 21 -12.32 -12.49 2.92
C ALA A 21 -11.29 -13.65 2.95
N ILE A 22 -10.22 -13.51 3.74
CA ILE A 22 -9.22 -14.57 3.95
C ILE A 22 -9.87 -15.79 4.60
N ASN A 23 -10.71 -15.58 5.62
CA ASN A 23 -11.37 -16.68 6.35
C ASN A 23 -12.39 -17.42 5.49
N ARG A 24 -13.07 -16.74 4.58
CA ARG A 24 -14.05 -17.34 3.65
C ARG A 24 -13.41 -18.00 2.43
N SER A 25 -12.14 -17.74 2.16
CA SER A 25 -11.46 -18.36 1.02
C SER A 25 -11.41 -19.88 1.14
N ASN A 26 -11.76 -20.56 0.06
CA ASN A 26 -11.66 -22.02 -0.05
C ASN A 26 -10.21 -22.48 -0.18
N ASP A 27 -9.35 -21.67 -0.76
CA ASP A 27 -7.91 -21.99 -0.92
C ASP A 27 -7.10 -21.37 0.22
N LYS A 28 -6.98 -22.11 1.31
CA LYS A 28 -6.15 -21.72 2.46
C LYS A 28 -4.65 -21.73 2.16
N THR A 29 -4.22 -22.37 1.08
CA THR A 29 -2.78 -22.53 0.76
C THR A 29 -2.16 -21.20 0.37
N ILE A 30 -2.91 -20.32 -0.30
CA ILE A 30 -2.46 -18.99 -0.71
C ILE A 30 -2.10 -18.12 0.50
N PHE A 31 -2.82 -18.29 1.62
CA PHE A 31 -2.69 -17.44 2.80
C PHE A 31 -1.75 -18.00 3.88
N LYS A 32 -1.18 -19.20 3.70
CA LYS A 32 -0.24 -19.78 4.70
C LYS A 32 0.98 -18.91 4.98
N ALA A 33 1.42 -18.13 4.00
CA ALA A 33 2.58 -17.26 4.11
C ALA A 33 2.20 -15.77 4.25
N LEU A 34 0.90 -15.46 4.46
CA LEU A 34 0.37 -14.12 4.64
C LEU A 34 0.08 -13.86 6.12
N THR A 35 0.63 -12.79 6.65
CA THR A 35 0.26 -12.23 7.96
C THR A 35 -0.41 -10.88 7.72
N LEU A 36 -1.68 -10.73 8.12
CA LEU A 36 -2.41 -9.47 8.05
C LEU A 36 -2.42 -8.83 9.44
N ILE A 37 -2.03 -7.56 9.55
CA ILE A 37 -1.93 -6.83 10.82
C ILE A 37 -2.64 -5.49 10.70
N ASN A 38 -3.52 -5.18 11.66
CA ASN A 38 -4.14 -3.87 11.76
C ASN A 38 -3.20 -2.88 12.44
N THR A 39 -2.49 -2.10 11.65
CA THR A 39 -1.53 -1.09 12.14
C THR A 39 -1.15 -0.12 11.05
N ASN A 40 -0.62 1.05 11.45
CA ASN A 40 0.05 1.96 10.52
C ASN A 40 1.42 1.39 10.12
N ALA A 41 1.72 1.41 8.82
CA ALA A 41 2.94 0.81 8.26
C ALA A 41 4.23 1.45 8.80
N CYS A 42 4.29 2.78 8.86
CA CYS A 42 5.48 3.49 9.36
C CYS A 42 5.75 3.17 10.83
N SER A 43 4.69 3.12 11.65
CA SER A 43 4.80 2.78 13.07
C SER A 43 5.21 1.32 13.30
N TYR A 44 4.80 0.41 12.42
CA TYR A 44 5.17 -1.00 12.51
C TYR A 44 6.64 -1.21 12.15
N ILE A 45 7.09 -0.65 11.03
CA ILE A 45 8.45 -0.83 10.52
C ILE A 45 9.48 -0.15 11.44
N SER A 46 9.14 1.01 12.03
CA SER A 46 10.03 1.73 12.98
C SER A 46 10.40 0.92 14.23
N LYS A 47 9.68 -0.16 14.54
CA LYS A 47 9.99 -1.08 15.64
C LYS A 47 11.14 -2.06 15.35
N GLY A 48 11.91 -1.82 14.29
CA GLY A 48 13.10 -2.61 13.97
C GLY A 48 12.81 -3.88 13.15
N GLN A 49 11.62 -3.98 12.56
CA GLN A 49 11.28 -5.05 11.63
C GLN A 49 12.15 -4.95 10.37
N LYS A 50 12.69 -6.09 9.92
CA LYS A 50 13.51 -6.16 8.71
C LYS A 50 12.73 -6.83 7.60
N PHE A 51 12.72 -6.20 6.43
CA PHE A 51 12.09 -6.70 5.21
C PHE A 51 13.09 -6.64 4.06
N ASP A 52 13.04 -7.62 3.16
CA ASP A 52 13.84 -7.58 1.94
C ASP A 52 13.22 -6.60 0.93
N VAL A 53 11.89 -6.54 0.88
CA VAL A 53 11.14 -5.69 -0.04
C VAL A 53 9.96 -5.06 0.69
N ILE A 54 9.75 -3.77 0.48
CA ILE A 54 8.51 -3.07 0.82
C ILE A 54 7.76 -2.79 -0.48
N TYR A 55 6.50 -3.21 -0.55
CA TYR A 55 5.55 -2.81 -1.58
C TYR A 55 4.64 -1.73 -0.99
N PHE A 56 4.74 -0.53 -1.55
CA PHE A 56 3.97 0.64 -1.14
C PHE A 56 2.93 0.99 -2.21
N ASP A 57 1.66 0.84 -1.85
CA ASP A 57 0.50 1.15 -2.71
C ASP A 57 -0.33 2.26 -2.07
N PRO A 58 0.13 3.52 -2.14
CA PRO A 58 -0.57 4.62 -1.50
C PRO A 58 -1.91 4.87 -2.18
N MET A 59 -2.90 5.29 -1.38
CA MET A 59 -4.14 5.83 -1.92
C MET A 59 -3.84 7.10 -2.71
N TYR A 60 -4.27 7.15 -3.97
CA TYR A 60 -4.11 8.35 -4.78
C TYR A 60 -5.18 9.37 -4.44
N PRO A 61 -4.83 10.67 -4.35
CA PRO A 61 -5.83 11.70 -4.24
C PRO A 61 -6.75 11.62 -5.47
N THR A 62 -8.06 11.61 -5.24
CA THR A 62 -9.04 11.69 -6.31
C THR A 62 -8.79 12.95 -7.10
N SER A 63 -8.55 12.83 -8.41
CA SER A 63 -8.40 14.01 -9.27
C SER A 63 -9.69 14.84 -9.18
N LYS A 64 -9.57 16.15 -8.92
CA LYS A 64 -10.69 17.10 -8.86
C LYS A 64 -11.45 17.28 -10.17
N LYS A 65 -11.09 16.57 -11.23
CA LYS A 65 -11.77 16.61 -12.52
C LYS A 65 -12.78 15.47 -12.62
N ASN A 66 -14.04 15.78 -12.41
CA ASN A 66 -15.31 15.23 -12.95
C ASN A 66 -15.37 13.79 -13.55
N ALA A 67 -14.39 12.95 -13.36
CA ALA A 67 -14.53 11.53 -13.55
C ALA A 67 -15.12 10.97 -12.25
N LEU A 68 -16.39 10.60 -12.28
CA LEU A 68 -16.97 9.70 -11.29
C LEU A 68 -15.97 8.56 -11.08
N GLY A 69 -15.25 8.60 -9.96
CA GLY A 69 -14.39 7.49 -9.57
C GLY A 69 -15.24 6.24 -9.60
N SER A 70 -14.68 5.09 -9.95
CA SER A 70 -15.43 3.85 -9.80
C SER A 70 -16.03 3.87 -8.39
N GLY A 71 -17.31 3.52 -8.22
CA GLY A 71 -18.00 3.61 -6.92
C GLY A 71 -17.22 2.99 -5.77
N GLN A 72 -16.33 2.02 -6.07
CA GLN A 72 -15.41 1.40 -5.12
C GLN A 72 -14.42 2.39 -4.48
N LEU A 73 -13.83 3.32 -5.26
CA LEU A 73 -12.89 4.32 -4.71
C LEU A 73 -13.62 5.34 -3.83
N GLU A 74 -14.85 5.66 -4.14
CA GLU A 74 -15.68 6.54 -3.31
C GLU A 74 -15.99 5.89 -1.95
N TYR A 75 -16.37 4.60 -1.94
CA TYR A 75 -16.60 3.87 -0.69
C TYR A 75 -15.35 3.81 0.18
N LEU A 76 -14.18 3.53 -0.41
CA LEU A 76 -12.91 3.53 0.34
C LEU A 76 -12.61 4.90 0.94
N SER A 77 -12.79 5.98 0.19
CA SER A 77 -12.58 7.35 0.68
C SER A 77 -13.52 7.69 1.84
N ARG A 78 -14.79 7.24 1.78
CA ARG A 78 -15.75 7.43 2.86
C ARG A 78 -15.37 6.65 4.12
N ILE A 79 -14.91 5.40 3.98
CA ILE A 79 -14.43 4.58 5.10
C ILE A 79 -13.27 5.27 5.81
N LEU A 80 -12.26 5.73 5.06
CA LEU A 80 -11.11 6.42 5.64
C LEU A 80 -11.51 7.73 6.34
N ALA A 81 -12.46 8.47 5.76
CA ALA A 81 -12.99 9.69 6.38
C ALA A 81 -13.72 9.41 7.71
N ILE A 82 -14.53 8.34 7.78
CA ILE A 82 -15.21 7.92 9.02
C ILE A 82 -14.20 7.57 10.11
N GLU A 83 -13.10 6.93 9.76
CA GLU A 83 -12.03 6.54 10.69
C GLU A 83 -11.03 7.68 10.97
N SER A 84 -11.22 8.86 10.40
CA SER A 84 -10.31 10.01 10.50
C SER A 84 -8.86 9.64 10.12
N ILE A 85 -8.70 8.77 9.13
CA ILE A 85 -7.39 8.36 8.63
C ILE A 85 -6.92 9.39 7.61
N GLU A 86 -5.93 10.18 8.00
CA GLU A 86 -5.23 11.06 7.08
C GLU A 86 -4.30 10.25 6.17
N ASN A 87 -4.28 10.61 4.90
CA ASN A 87 -3.46 9.95 3.89
C ASN A 87 -2.43 10.94 3.34
N ASP A 88 -1.30 11.05 4.02
CA ASP A 88 -0.13 11.77 3.50
C ASP A 88 0.90 10.78 2.92
N SER A 89 0.60 10.33 1.72
CA SER A 89 1.46 9.37 1.02
C SER A 89 2.88 9.89 0.73
N THR A 90 3.07 11.21 0.68
CA THR A 90 4.41 11.82 0.51
C THR A 90 5.21 11.66 1.79
N GLN A 91 4.63 12.01 2.92
CA GLN A 91 5.28 11.86 4.23
C GLN A 91 5.54 10.39 4.55
N ASP A 92 4.61 9.50 4.23
CA ASP A 92 4.79 8.06 4.42
C ASP A 92 5.93 7.52 3.56
N PHE A 93 6.02 7.94 2.28
CA PHE A 93 7.15 7.57 1.43
C PHE A 93 8.47 8.07 2.01
N GLU A 94 8.56 9.32 2.45
CA GLU A 94 9.77 9.88 3.05
C GLU A 94 10.20 9.08 4.28
N ARG A 95 9.27 8.79 5.19
CA ARG A 95 9.55 7.98 6.39
C ARG A 95 10.03 6.57 6.04
N LEU A 96 9.38 5.90 5.08
CA LEU A 96 9.77 4.57 4.63
C LEU A 96 11.15 4.59 3.95
N SER A 97 11.47 5.64 3.18
CA SER A 97 12.76 5.76 2.47
C SER A 97 13.96 5.95 3.40
N LEU A 98 13.75 6.41 4.64
CA LEU A 98 14.78 6.55 5.66
C LEU A 98 15.10 5.24 6.40
N MET A 99 14.31 4.20 6.18
CA MET A 99 14.49 2.92 6.84
C MET A 99 15.53 2.04 6.11
N PRO A 100 16.23 1.13 6.81
CA PRO A 100 17.21 0.23 6.19
C PRO A 100 16.50 -0.86 5.38
N ILE A 101 16.03 -0.50 4.19
CA ILE A 101 15.27 -1.35 3.28
C ILE A 101 16.17 -1.65 2.08
N LYS A 102 16.24 -2.92 1.66
CA LYS A 102 17.00 -3.31 0.48
C LYS A 102 16.32 -2.86 -0.83
N LYS A 103 14.98 -2.85 -0.84
CA LYS A 103 14.20 -2.49 -2.03
C LYS A 103 12.83 -1.99 -1.64
N MET A 104 12.42 -0.89 -2.25
CA MET A 104 11.05 -0.40 -2.17
C MET A 104 10.44 -0.33 -3.57
N ILE A 105 9.24 -0.87 -3.71
CA ILE A 105 8.44 -0.86 -4.93
C ILE A 105 7.23 0.03 -4.65
N VAL A 106 7.08 1.09 -5.41
CA VAL A 106 5.98 2.05 -5.23
C VAL A 106 5.08 2.01 -6.46
N LYS A 107 3.83 1.67 -6.27
CA LYS A 107 2.83 1.75 -7.33
C LYS A 107 2.40 3.18 -7.54
N ARG A 108 2.35 3.62 -8.80
CA ARG A 108 1.95 4.99 -9.19
C ARG A 108 1.05 4.97 -10.41
N PRO A 109 0.12 5.93 -10.57
CA PRO A 109 -0.48 6.21 -11.88
C PRO A 109 0.62 6.57 -12.89
N ILE A 110 0.45 6.15 -14.14
CA ILE A 110 1.49 6.35 -15.17
C ILE A 110 1.90 7.82 -15.34
N LYS A 111 0.96 8.75 -15.16
CA LYS A 111 1.16 10.20 -15.33
C LYS A 111 1.47 10.95 -14.03
N ALA A 112 1.48 10.27 -12.88
CA ALA A 112 1.74 10.93 -11.61
C ALA A 112 3.24 11.23 -11.46
N GLU A 113 3.57 12.36 -10.82
CA GLU A 113 4.95 12.64 -10.46
C GLU A 113 5.48 11.58 -9.48
N PRO A 114 6.73 11.14 -9.62
CA PRO A 114 7.33 10.24 -8.67
C PRO A 114 7.52 10.91 -7.30
N PHE A 115 7.55 10.14 -6.22
CA PHE A 115 7.84 10.68 -4.89
C PHE A 115 9.29 11.16 -4.75
N SER A 116 10.22 10.57 -5.49
CA SER A 116 11.62 10.97 -5.52
C SER A 116 12.18 10.82 -6.94
N LYS A 117 13.10 11.71 -7.32
CA LYS A 117 13.85 11.60 -8.58
C LYS A 117 14.93 10.50 -8.57
N LYS A 118 15.21 9.91 -7.39
CA LYS A 118 16.22 8.83 -7.22
C LYS A 118 15.65 7.46 -7.53
N ILE A 119 14.91 7.32 -8.63
CA ILE A 119 14.38 6.04 -9.08
C ILE A 119 15.50 5.23 -9.73
N ASN A 120 15.68 3.96 -9.34
CA ASN A 120 16.64 3.08 -9.99
C ASN A 120 16.14 2.60 -11.35
N TYR A 121 14.88 2.14 -11.42
CA TYR A 121 14.21 1.80 -12.66
C TYR A 121 12.69 1.76 -12.48
N GLN A 122 11.97 1.70 -13.60
CA GLN A 122 10.50 1.67 -13.62
C GLN A 122 10.00 0.46 -14.41
N VAL A 123 8.89 -0.12 -13.94
CA VAL A 123 8.13 -1.11 -14.70
C VAL A 123 6.81 -0.45 -15.09
N LEU A 124 6.60 -0.31 -16.41
CA LEU A 124 5.47 0.42 -16.96
C LEU A 124 4.33 -0.55 -17.32
N GLY A 125 3.12 -0.22 -16.88
CA GLY A 125 1.86 -0.83 -17.31
C GLY A 125 1.04 0.15 -18.18
N LYS A 126 -0.20 -0.20 -18.50
CA LYS A 126 -1.09 0.63 -19.31
C LYS A 126 -1.55 1.90 -18.58
N THR A 127 -1.92 1.79 -17.33
CA THR A 127 -2.49 2.87 -16.50
C THR A 127 -1.67 3.17 -15.26
N THR A 128 -0.85 2.22 -14.85
CA THR A 128 -0.01 2.28 -13.66
C THR A 128 1.43 1.96 -14.01
N ARG A 129 2.34 2.40 -13.16
CA ARG A 129 3.74 2.00 -13.18
C ARG A 129 4.19 1.64 -11.79
N PHE A 130 5.32 0.96 -11.70
CA PHE A 130 6.01 0.70 -10.44
C PHE A 130 7.36 1.41 -10.47
N ASP A 131 7.56 2.32 -9.52
CA ASP A 131 8.83 3.01 -9.31
C ASP A 131 9.64 2.17 -8.30
N ILE A 132 10.87 1.77 -8.66
CA ILE A 132 11.72 0.89 -7.86
C ILE A 132 12.91 1.66 -7.33
N TYR A 133 13.10 1.60 -6.00
CA TYR A 133 14.17 2.20 -5.24
C TYR A 133 14.98 1.10 -4.55
N ILE A 134 16.34 1.16 -4.65
CA ILE A 134 17.29 0.19 -4.10
C ILE A 134 18.34 0.93 -3.27
#